data_df31e50b0ee891fc76a104d47d1dcc90
#
_entry.id   df31e50b0ee891fc76a104d47d1dcc90
#
_cell.length_a   1.000
_cell.length_b   1.000
_cell.length_c   1.000
_cell.angle_alpha   90.00
_cell.angle_beta   90.00
_cell.angle_gamma   90.00
#
_symmetry.space_group_name_H-M   'P 1'
#
loop_
_entity.id
_entity.type
_entity.pdbx_description
1 polymer ?
#
loop_
_entity_poly.entity_id
_entity_poly.type
_entity_poly.pdbx_seq_one_letter_code
_entity_poly.pdbx_strand_id
1 'polypeptide(L)'
;MDHIRNFCIIAHIDHGKSTLADRLLEYTGTVASRDMTKQILDDMELEQERGITIKLHAIQLQYTAHDKKTYTLNLIDTPGHVDFTYEVSRSLAACEGAILVVDATQGVEAQTISNLYLAIDAGLEIIPFINKVDLPSAKTMLESVKKQIIDLIGCKEEEILMGSAKSGLGTEEVLEAVVQRIPSPQGNPDAPLKALIYDSVFDEYRGAIAYVRVVDGTVKEKDKIKFFSNGKEFQVEDIGILEMQRKRTGSLSAGDVGYIIANARDVHDTKVGDTITLVDNPAPEPLPGYKEAKPMVFSGLYPTNSDAFGELRDALEKLKLNDASLIFEPESSVALGFGFRAGFLGLLHMEIIHERLEREYNQSLINTVPNVEYRVTKTDHEVILVDNPSLMPDAGAIEMVEEPFVKAQIIAPTEYIGNIMKLCMDRRGVHKNTTYLTPERADIHYELPLSEIIFDFYDKLKSFSRGYASLDYEFLEYRESDLVKLDILLNTEPVDALSTIVHRAKSYEWGRKLCQKLRQLIPRQMFEVAIQAAIGSKIIARESISAMRKNVLAKCYGGDISRKRKLLEKQKEGKKRMKQVGRVEIPQEAFLAVLSMEE
;
A
#
# COMPACT_ATOMS: atom_id res chain seq x y z
N MET A 1 -5.17 32.56 16.43
CA MET A 1 -5.49 31.11 16.14
C MET A 1 -6.99 30.85 16.04
N ASP A 2 -7.87 31.65 16.65
CA ASP A 2 -9.34 31.39 16.64
C ASP A 2 -9.98 31.28 15.26
N HIS A 3 -9.36 31.82 14.23
CA HIS A 3 -9.80 31.81 12.85
C HIS A 3 -9.22 30.64 12.03
N ILE A 4 -8.40 29.77 12.63
CA ILE A 4 -7.78 28.62 11.93
C ILE A 4 -8.56 27.35 12.25
N ARG A 5 -8.76 26.47 11.24
CA ARG A 5 -9.30 25.14 11.37
C ARG A 5 -8.45 24.17 10.54
N ASN A 6 -7.86 23.19 11.20
CA ASN A 6 -7.10 22.13 10.53
C ASN A 6 -7.93 20.85 10.55
N PHE A 7 -8.25 20.30 9.40
CA PHE A 7 -9.11 19.15 9.29
C PHE A 7 -8.72 18.27 8.12
N CYS A 8 -9.13 17.03 8.21
CA CYS A 8 -8.98 16.05 7.13
C CYS A 8 -10.32 15.46 6.71
N ILE A 9 -10.32 14.72 5.60
CA ILE A 9 -11.48 13.94 5.14
C ILE A 9 -11.12 12.48 5.22
N ILE A 10 -11.86 11.70 6.00
CA ILE A 10 -11.74 10.26 6.12
C ILE A 10 -12.93 9.58 5.46
N ALA A 11 -12.67 8.55 4.67
CA ALA A 11 -13.70 7.84 3.91
C ALA A 11 -13.22 6.45 3.52
N HIS A 12 -14.16 5.57 3.21
CA HIS A 12 -13.87 4.36 2.43
C HIS A 12 -13.61 4.73 0.96
N ILE A 13 -12.94 3.84 0.21
CA ILE A 13 -12.74 3.98 -1.23
C ILE A 13 -14.10 4.17 -1.92
N ASP A 14 -14.16 5.03 -2.93
CA ASP A 14 -15.38 5.36 -3.70
C ASP A 14 -16.54 6.02 -2.92
N HIS A 15 -16.38 6.36 -1.64
CA HIS A 15 -17.40 7.13 -0.91
C HIS A 15 -17.47 8.61 -1.32
N GLY A 16 -16.49 9.08 -2.12
CA GLY A 16 -16.49 10.41 -2.71
C GLY A 16 -15.68 11.45 -1.94
N LYS A 17 -14.59 11.02 -1.27
CA LYS A 17 -13.64 11.87 -0.56
C LYS A 17 -13.07 12.97 -1.45
N SER A 18 -12.37 12.61 -2.54
CA SER A 18 -11.73 13.57 -3.47
C SER A 18 -12.77 14.47 -4.17
N THR A 19 -13.97 13.93 -4.44
CA THR A 19 -15.07 14.75 -5.00
C THR A 19 -15.58 15.79 -4.00
N LEU A 20 -15.62 15.46 -2.70
CA LEU A 20 -15.98 16.45 -1.68
C LEU A 20 -14.88 17.51 -1.55
N ALA A 21 -13.61 17.11 -1.53
CA ALA A 21 -12.48 18.03 -1.52
C ALA A 21 -12.55 19.01 -2.70
N ASP A 22 -12.80 18.54 -3.93
CA ASP A 22 -13.02 19.39 -5.11
C ASP A 22 -14.12 20.42 -4.90
N ARG A 23 -15.25 20.02 -4.29
CA ARG A 23 -16.38 20.94 -4.01
C ARG A 23 -16.03 22.00 -2.97
N LEU A 24 -15.25 21.64 -1.93
CA LEU A 24 -14.78 22.61 -0.94
C LEU A 24 -13.85 23.65 -1.60
N LEU A 25 -12.97 23.22 -2.49
CA LEU A 25 -12.08 24.10 -3.27
C LEU A 25 -12.83 25.06 -4.18
N GLU A 26 -13.84 24.54 -4.88
CA GLU A 26 -14.67 25.34 -5.78
C GLU A 26 -15.52 26.35 -5.01
N TYR A 27 -16.18 25.92 -3.93
CA TYR A 27 -17.08 26.77 -3.13
C TYR A 27 -16.31 27.93 -2.45
N THR A 28 -15.11 27.66 -1.95
CA THR A 28 -14.25 28.69 -1.34
C THR A 28 -13.59 29.60 -2.38
N GLY A 29 -13.72 29.30 -3.67
CA GLY A 29 -13.07 30.06 -4.73
C GLY A 29 -11.54 29.92 -4.78
N THR A 30 -10.99 28.93 -4.09
CA THR A 30 -9.55 28.63 -4.11
C THR A 30 -9.11 28.22 -5.50
N VAL A 31 -9.99 27.52 -6.22
CA VAL A 31 -9.84 27.19 -7.65
C VAL A 31 -11.03 27.77 -8.41
N ALA A 32 -10.76 28.50 -9.49
CA ALA A 32 -11.83 29.04 -10.32
C ALA A 32 -12.56 27.90 -11.03
N SER A 33 -13.90 27.98 -11.12
CA SER A 33 -14.74 26.92 -11.73
C SER A 33 -14.30 26.54 -13.17
N ARG A 34 -13.71 27.45 -13.94
CA ARG A 34 -13.19 27.17 -15.28
C ARG A 34 -11.91 26.32 -15.29
N ASP A 35 -11.16 26.33 -14.18
CA ASP A 35 -9.88 25.65 -14.02
C ASP A 35 -10.03 24.34 -13.22
N MET A 36 -11.27 24.03 -12.79
CA MET A 36 -11.59 22.79 -12.07
C MET A 36 -11.47 21.58 -12.99
N THR A 37 -10.62 20.66 -12.60
CA THR A 37 -10.56 19.29 -13.15
C THR A 37 -11.12 18.32 -12.12
N LYS A 38 -11.43 17.11 -12.51
CA LYS A 38 -11.84 16.07 -11.55
C LYS A 38 -10.64 15.65 -10.72
N GLN A 39 -10.85 15.50 -9.41
CA GLN A 39 -9.81 15.05 -8.47
C GLN A 39 -8.56 15.93 -8.55
N ILE A 40 -8.77 17.25 -8.42
CA ILE A 40 -7.70 18.24 -8.64
C ILE A 40 -6.55 18.13 -7.63
N LEU A 41 -6.79 17.52 -6.45
CA LEU A 41 -5.76 17.24 -5.45
C LEU A 41 -5.00 15.94 -5.73
N ASP A 42 -5.53 15.06 -6.58
CA ASP A 42 -4.87 13.83 -6.97
C ASP A 42 -3.91 14.15 -8.14
N ASP A 43 -2.67 14.57 -7.81
CA ASP A 43 -1.68 15.08 -8.76
C ASP A 43 -1.07 13.99 -9.67
N MET A 44 -1.15 12.73 -9.27
CA MET A 44 -0.60 11.61 -10.03
C MET A 44 -1.63 11.05 -11.01
N GLU A 45 -1.22 10.77 -12.25
CA GLU A 45 -2.08 10.08 -13.23
C GLU A 45 -2.63 8.75 -12.65
N LEU A 46 -1.80 8.07 -11.87
CA LEU A 46 -2.14 6.80 -11.23
C LEU A 46 -3.25 6.94 -10.18
N GLU A 47 -3.29 8.03 -9.42
CA GLU A 47 -4.37 8.35 -8.48
C GLU A 47 -5.69 8.53 -9.22
N GLN A 48 -5.67 9.30 -10.32
CA GLN A 48 -6.85 9.58 -11.13
C GLN A 48 -7.37 8.33 -11.87
N GLU A 49 -6.47 7.49 -12.40
CA GLU A 49 -6.83 6.24 -13.07
C GLU A 49 -7.47 5.23 -12.12
N ARG A 50 -6.91 5.09 -10.92
CA ARG A 50 -7.37 4.13 -9.90
C ARG A 50 -8.49 4.67 -9.02
N GLY A 51 -8.74 6.00 -9.05
CA GLY A 51 -9.74 6.66 -8.21
C GLY A 51 -9.39 6.64 -6.72
N ILE A 52 -8.12 6.56 -6.36
CA ILE A 52 -7.64 6.51 -4.98
C ILE A 52 -6.59 7.57 -4.74
N THR A 53 -6.63 8.23 -3.60
CA THR A 53 -5.54 9.10 -3.15
C THR A 53 -4.41 8.25 -2.59
N ILE A 54 -3.21 8.43 -3.13
CA ILE A 54 -1.99 7.73 -2.74
C ILE A 54 -1.14 8.61 -1.84
N LYS A 55 -0.96 9.88 -2.24
CA LYS A 55 -0.19 10.86 -1.48
C LYS A 55 -1.06 11.78 -0.67
N LEU A 56 -0.51 12.20 0.44
CA LEU A 56 -1.08 13.22 1.29
C LEU A 56 -0.92 14.60 0.62
N HIS A 57 -2.03 15.35 0.51
CA HIS A 57 -2.04 16.72 0.05
C HIS A 57 -2.64 17.64 1.10
N ALA A 58 -1.95 18.74 1.38
CA ALA A 58 -2.48 19.78 2.24
C ALA A 58 -2.74 21.05 1.42
N ILE A 59 -3.87 21.69 1.66
CA ILE A 59 -4.24 22.93 0.98
C ILE A 59 -4.94 23.89 1.93
N GLN A 60 -4.57 25.16 1.84
CA GLN A 60 -5.19 26.22 2.63
C GLN A 60 -6.32 26.89 1.84
N LEU A 61 -7.49 26.98 2.46
CA LEU A 61 -8.69 27.61 1.94
C LEU A 61 -9.02 28.84 2.76
N GLN A 62 -9.64 29.84 2.14
CA GLN A 62 -10.23 30.99 2.83
C GLN A 62 -11.74 30.91 2.71
N TYR A 63 -12.43 30.91 3.85
CA TYR A 63 -13.89 30.82 3.89
C TYR A 63 -14.49 31.92 4.76
N THR A 64 -15.44 32.68 4.22
CA THR A 64 -16.20 33.67 4.97
C THR A 64 -17.51 33.03 5.45
N ALA A 65 -17.57 32.73 6.75
CA ALA A 65 -18.71 32.04 7.36
C ALA A 65 -19.93 32.96 7.56
N HIS A 66 -21.05 32.39 7.99
CA HIS A 66 -22.30 33.10 8.26
C HIS A 66 -22.14 34.20 9.33
N ASP A 67 -21.18 34.08 10.24
CA ASP A 67 -20.82 35.11 11.22
C ASP A 67 -20.06 36.30 10.62
N LYS A 68 -19.85 36.29 9.30
CA LYS A 68 -19.12 37.31 8.51
C LYS A 68 -17.63 37.42 8.84
N LYS A 69 -17.05 36.45 9.54
CA LYS A 69 -15.63 36.33 9.73
C LYS A 69 -15.01 35.45 8.66
N THR A 70 -13.79 35.77 8.29
CA THR A 70 -13.00 34.94 7.37
C THR A 70 -12.16 33.97 8.19
N TYR A 71 -12.32 32.70 7.88
CA TYR A 71 -11.56 31.60 8.50
C TYR A 71 -10.54 31.05 7.52
N THR A 72 -9.40 30.66 8.06
CA THR A 72 -8.35 29.93 7.37
C THR A 72 -8.58 28.43 7.63
N LEU A 73 -8.91 27.69 6.59
CA LEU A 73 -9.19 26.28 6.66
C LEU A 73 -8.04 25.50 6.01
N ASN A 74 -7.32 24.70 6.77
CA ASN A 74 -6.28 23.82 6.24
C ASN A 74 -6.88 22.43 6.07
N LEU A 75 -7.15 22.07 4.83
CA LEU A 75 -7.61 20.73 4.44
C LEU A 75 -6.38 19.86 4.21
N ILE A 76 -6.31 18.73 4.91
CA ILE A 76 -5.31 17.69 4.68
C ILE A 76 -6.02 16.48 4.08
N ASP A 77 -5.82 16.23 2.79
CA ASP A 77 -6.41 15.08 2.11
C ASP A 77 -5.64 13.80 2.45
N THR A 78 -6.37 12.74 2.80
CA THR A 78 -5.81 11.50 3.33
C THR A 78 -6.05 10.33 2.38
N PRO A 79 -5.12 9.38 2.23
CA PRO A 79 -5.42 8.12 1.57
C PRO A 79 -6.58 7.38 2.24
N GLY A 80 -7.31 6.57 1.47
CA GLY A 80 -8.46 5.80 1.99
C GLY A 80 -8.19 4.30 2.16
N HIS A 81 -7.06 3.79 1.66
CA HIS A 81 -6.78 2.35 1.61
C HIS A 81 -5.99 1.86 2.83
N VAL A 82 -6.22 0.60 3.24
CA VAL A 82 -5.55 -0.02 4.40
C VAL A 82 -4.03 0.01 4.34
N ASP A 83 -3.44 -0.17 3.15
CA ASP A 83 -1.99 -0.14 2.97
C ASP A 83 -1.38 1.21 3.37
N PHE A 84 -2.17 2.29 3.34
CA PHE A 84 -1.76 3.66 3.66
C PHE A 84 -2.21 4.13 5.05
N THR A 85 -2.54 3.21 5.96
CA THR A 85 -2.93 3.54 7.34
C THR A 85 -1.89 4.40 8.07
N TYR A 86 -0.61 4.22 7.70
CA TYR A 86 0.49 5.02 8.23
C TYR A 86 0.40 6.49 7.78
N GLU A 87 0.10 6.75 6.51
CA GLU A 87 -0.14 8.10 5.97
C GLU A 87 -1.37 8.73 6.60
N VAL A 88 -2.44 7.97 6.80
CA VAL A 88 -3.64 8.43 7.49
C VAL A 88 -3.30 8.88 8.90
N SER A 89 -2.59 8.09 9.69
CA SER A 89 -2.24 8.44 11.07
C SER A 89 -1.43 9.73 11.17
N ARG A 90 -0.56 10.01 10.19
CA ARG A 90 0.22 11.24 10.10
C ARG A 90 -0.65 12.46 9.81
N SER A 91 -1.58 12.32 8.89
CA SER A 91 -2.53 13.38 8.55
C SER A 91 -3.40 13.75 9.75
N LEU A 92 -3.92 12.75 10.46
CA LEU A 92 -4.75 12.94 11.64
C LEU A 92 -4.02 13.74 12.73
N ALA A 93 -2.75 13.47 12.98
CA ALA A 93 -1.98 14.19 13.99
C ALA A 93 -1.70 15.67 13.65
N ALA A 94 -1.92 16.09 12.41
CA ALA A 94 -1.81 17.48 11.99
C ALA A 94 -3.15 18.23 12.05
N CYS A 95 -4.25 17.57 12.45
CA CYS A 95 -5.62 18.08 12.44
C CYS A 95 -6.20 18.21 13.85
N GLU A 96 -7.24 19.03 13.98
CA GLU A 96 -8.12 19.11 15.15
C GLU A 96 -9.50 18.48 14.88
N GLY A 97 -9.84 18.15 13.62
CA GLY A 97 -11.09 17.51 13.28
C GLY A 97 -11.03 16.71 11.99
N ALA A 98 -12.03 15.86 11.79
CA ALA A 98 -12.17 15.04 10.59
C ALA A 98 -13.61 15.01 10.09
N ILE A 99 -13.80 15.11 8.77
CA ILE A 99 -15.08 14.87 8.10
C ILE A 99 -15.14 13.38 7.76
N LEU A 100 -16.09 12.66 8.36
CA LEU A 100 -16.35 11.26 8.05
C LEU A 100 -17.35 11.15 6.92
N VAL A 101 -16.91 10.77 5.74
CA VAL A 101 -17.75 10.63 4.55
C VAL A 101 -18.27 9.20 4.42
N VAL A 102 -19.58 9.03 4.40
CA VAL A 102 -20.24 7.74 4.23
C VAL A 102 -21.16 7.80 3.02
N ASP A 103 -21.09 6.81 2.14
CA ASP A 103 -21.96 6.68 0.97
C ASP A 103 -23.37 6.26 1.42
N ALA A 104 -24.41 7.04 1.03
CA ALA A 104 -25.80 6.77 1.34
C ALA A 104 -26.31 5.41 0.81
N THR A 105 -25.64 4.81 -0.16
CA THR A 105 -26.03 3.54 -0.80
C THR A 105 -25.25 2.33 -0.30
N GLN A 106 -24.07 2.55 0.27
CA GLN A 106 -23.21 1.48 0.78
C GLN A 106 -23.21 1.42 2.31
N GLY A 107 -23.34 2.58 2.98
CA GLY A 107 -23.26 2.69 4.43
C GLY A 107 -21.85 2.59 4.97
N VAL A 108 -21.72 2.18 6.23
CA VAL A 108 -20.42 2.03 6.91
C VAL A 108 -19.69 0.80 6.40
N GLU A 109 -18.42 0.97 6.04
CA GLU A 109 -17.51 -0.07 5.53
C GLU A 109 -16.31 -0.27 6.47
N ALA A 110 -15.50 -1.34 6.29
CA ALA A 110 -14.41 -1.68 7.20
C ALA A 110 -13.41 -0.53 7.39
N GLN A 111 -12.94 0.07 6.29
CA GLN A 111 -12.02 1.22 6.34
C GLN A 111 -12.65 2.48 6.97
N THR A 112 -13.98 2.62 6.88
CA THR A 112 -14.69 3.70 7.60
C THR A 112 -14.50 3.56 9.10
N ILE A 113 -14.64 2.35 9.63
CA ILE A 113 -14.50 2.06 11.06
C ILE A 113 -13.05 2.26 11.50
N SER A 114 -12.09 1.68 10.78
CA SER A 114 -10.67 1.76 11.13
C SER A 114 -10.17 3.20 11.14
N ASN A 115 -10.47 3.97 10.08
CA ASN A 115 -10.08 5.37 10.00
C ASN A 115 -10.77 6.24 11.07
N LEU A 116 -12.02 5.91 11.40
CA LEU A 116 -12.72 6.59 12.48
C LEU A 116 -12.05 6.34 13.85
N TYR A 117 -11.70 5.08 14.16
CA TYR A 117 -11.00 4.80 15.42
C TYR A 117 -9.66 5.48 15.51
N LEU A 118 -8.88 5.53 14.41
CA LEU A 118 -7.63 6.29 14.38
C LEU A 118 -7.88 7.79 14.64
N ALA A 119 -8.96 8.36 14.11
CA ALA A 119 -9.30 9.76 14.34
C ALA A 119 -9.75 10.02 15.79
N ILE A 120 -10.52 9.11 16.39
CA ILE A 120 -10.92 9.16 17.81
C ILE A 120 -9.70 9.02 18.72
N ASP A 121 -8.81 8.08 18.45
CA ASP A 121 -7.57 7.89 19.22
C ASP A 121 -6.64 9.10 19.13
N ALA A 122 -6.67 9.82 17.99
CA ALA A 122 -5.98 11.09 17.82
C ALA A 122 -6.68 12.28 18.50
N GLY A 123 -7.88 12.08 19.10
CA GLY A 123 -8.65 13.11 19.80
C GLY A 123 -9.35 14.11 18.89
N LEU A 124 -9.63 13.75 17.64
CA LEU A 124 -10.26 14.65 16.66
C LEU A 124 -11.78 14.76 16.87
N GLU A 125 -12.29 15.98 16.62
CA GLU A 125 -13.74 16.20 16.46
C GLU A 125 -14.24 15.61 15.14
N ILE A 126 -15.29 14.78 15.19
CA ILE A 126 -15.80 14.07 14.02
C ILE A 126 -17.08 14.72 13.49
N ILE A 127 -17.08 15.10 12.21
CA ILE A 127 -18.25 15.63 11.49
C ILE A 127 -18.74 14.54 10.53
N PRO A 128 -19.84 13.83 10.84
CA PRO A 128 -20.41 12.84 9.93
C PRO A 128 -21.12 13.50 8.75
N PHE A 129 -20.79 13.05 7.53
CA PHE A 129 -21.41 13.51 6.28
C PHE A 129 -21.85 12.32 5.43
N ILE A 130 -23.15 12.21 5.18
CA ILE A 130 -23.72 11.21 4.26
C ILE A 130 -23.71 11.79 2.85
N ASN A 131 -22.89 11.20 1.99
CA ASN A 131 -22.72 11.60 0.59
C ASN A 131 -23.63 10.79 -0.36
N LYS A 132 -23.79 11.28 -1.59
CA LYS A 132 -24.54 10.64 -2.70
C LYS A 132 -26.04 10.48 -2.41
N VAL A 133 -26.65 11.36 -1.63
CA VAL A 133 -28.08 11.33 -1.33
C VAL A 133 -28.97 11.61 -2.55
N ASP A 134 -28.39 12.12 -3.64
CA ASP A 134 -29.03 12.35 -4.93
C ASP A 134 -29.34 11.05 -5.70
N LEU A 135 -28.72 9.93 -5.33
CA LEU A 135 -28.96 8.65 -5.98
C LEU A 135 -30.33 8.06 -5.60
N PRO A 136 -31.07 7.49 -6.57
CA PRO A 136 -32.40 6.90 -6.27
C PRO A 136 -32.36 5.80 -5.20
N SER A 137 -31.30 4.99 -5.17
CA SER A 137 -31.08 3.92 -4.18
C SER A 137 -30.82 4.45 -2.77
N ALA A 138 -30.33 5.68 -2.62
CA ALA A 138 -30.08 6.29 -1.33
C ALA A 138 -31.33 6.39 -0.47
N LYS A 139 -32.50 6.68 -1.08
CA LYS A 139 -33.76 6.87 -0.35
C LYS A 139 -34.18 5.67 0.49
N THR A 140 -33.85 4.46 0.08
CA THR A 140 -34.20 3.23 0.80
C THR A 140 -33.21 2.88 1.90
N MET A 141 -31.96 3.35 1.78
CA MET A 141 -30.87 3.00 2.71
C MET A 141 -30.60 4.09 3.75
N LEU A 142 -31.04 5.34 3.50
CA LEU A 142 -30.66 6.52 4.27
C LEU A 142 -30.87 6.38 5.78
N GLU A 143 -32.05 5.90 6.19
CA GLU A 143 -32.37 5.71 7.62
C GLU A 143 -31.52 4.63 8.27
N SER A 144 -31.20 3.57 7.53
CA SER A 144 -30.27 2.53 7.99
C SER A 144 -28.86 3.08 8.15
N VAL A 145 -28.38 3.90 7.19
CA VAL A 145 -27.05 4.51 7.23
C VAL A 145 -26.94 5.51 8.38
N LYS A 146 -27.96 6.36 8.60
CA LYS A 146 -28.00 7.25 9.77
C LYS A 146 -27.85 6.47 11.08
N LYS A 147 -28.62 5.39 11.22
CA LYS A 147 -28.55 4.54 12.40
C LYS A 147 -27.16 3.93 12.60
N GLN A 148 -26.54 3.42 11.54
CA GLN A 148 -25.17 2.90 11.60
C GLN A 148 -24.18 3.96 12.13
N ILE A 149 -24.29 5.20 11.64
CA ILE A 149 -23.43 6.30 12.07
C ILE A 149 -23.69 6.65 13.54
N ILE A 150 -24.96 6.74 13.96
CA ILE A 150 -25.33 7.02 15.35
C ILE A 150 -24.79 5.92 16.29
N ASP A 151 -24.98 4.66 15.92
CA ASP A 151 -24.53 3.52 16.72
C ASP A 151 -22.98 3.47 16.81
N LEU A 152 -22.29 3.95 15.76
CA LEU A 152 -20.82 3.92 15.67
C LEU A 152 -20.15 5.09 16.42
N ILE A 153 -20.68 6.32 16.27
CA ILE A 153 -20.05 7.54 16.82
C ILE A 153 -20.71 7.98 18.13
N GLY A 154 -21.99 7.63 18.33
CA GLY A 154 -22.80 8.10 19.46
C GLY A 154 -23.31 9.52 19.30
N CYS A 155 -23.32 10.06 18.06
CA CYS A 155 -23.82 11.40 17.75
C CYS A 155 -25.35 11.45 17.70
N LYS A 156 -25.92 12.66 17.72
CA LYS A 156 -27.36 12.88 17.49
C LYS A 156 -27.64 12.90 15.99
N GLU A 157 -28.85 12.52 15.60
CA GLU A 157 -29.29 12.52 14.19
C GLU A 157 -29.13 13.91 13.55
N GLU A 158 -29.41 14.98 14.30
CA GLU A 158 -29.33 16.38 13.86
C GLU A 158 -27.89 16.82 13.55
N GLU A 159 -26.88 16.10 14.04
CA GLU A 159 -25.47 16.36 13.83
C GLU A 159 -24.95 15.76 12.52
N ILE A 160 -25.73 14.87 11.91
CA ILE A 160 -25.38 14.20 10.66
C ILE A 160 -25.72 15.12 9.48
N LEU A 161 -24.70 15.53 8.75
CA LEU A 161 -24.87 16.30 7.52
C LEU A 161 -25.16 15.37 6.35
N MET A 162 -25.92 15.87 5.38
CA MET A 162 -26.31 15.09 4.20
C MET A 162 -26.14 15.92 2.93
N GLY A 163 -25.62 15.29 1.88
CA GLY A 163 -25.43 16.00 0.62
C GLY A 163 -24.99 15.13 -0.54
N SER A 164 -24.60 15.79 -1.60
CA SER A 164 -24.01 15.17 -2.78
C SER A 164 -22.82 16.00 -3.23
N ALA A 165 -21.62 15.47 -3.00
CA ALA A 165 -20.39 16.10 -3.47
C ALA A 165 -20.39 16.31 -4.99
N LYS A 166 -21.06 15.43 -5.76
CA LYS A 166 -21.20 15.56 -7.21
C LYS A 166 -21.99 16.78 -7.63
N SER A 167 -23.07 17.11 -6.93
CA SER A 167 -23.94 18.25 -7.27
C SER A 167 -23.63 19.52 -6.48
N GLY A 168 -22.78 19.43 -5.44
CA GLY A 168 -22.49 20.54 -4.51
C GLY A 168 -23.53 20.72 -3.41
N LEU A 169 -24.52 19.84 -3.32
CA LEU A 169 -25.55 19.89 -2.27
C LEU A 169 -24.90 19.57 -0.90
N GLY A 170 -25.12 20.41 0.09
CA GLY A 170 -24.61 20.22 1.45
C GLY A 170 -23.18 20.73 1.66
N THR A 171 -22.52 21.31 0.64
CA THR A 171 -21.13 21.79 0.74
C THR A 171 -20.97 22.96 1.70
N GLU A 172 -21.92 23.92 1.68
CA GLU A 172 -21.92 25.07 2.57
C GLU A 172 -22.13 24.64 4.02
N GLU A 173 -23.05 23.71 4.25
CA GLU A 173 -23.34 23.16 5.57
C GLU A 173 -22.12 22.43 6.17
N VAL A 174 -21.31 21.75 5.31
CA VAL A 174 -20.05 21.14 5.73
C VAL A 174 -19.05 22.20 6.15
N LEU A 175 -18.87 23.28 5.37
CA LEU A 175 -17.94 24.38 5.71
C LEU A 175 -18.36 25.09 7.00
N GLU A 176 -19.66 25.36 7.19
CA GLU A 176 -20.18 25.93 8.42
C GLU A 176 -19.96 25.01 9.62
N ALA A 177 -20.16 23.71 9.45
CA ALA A 177 -19.89 22.74 10.51
C ALA A 177 -18.39 22.66 10.87
N VAL A 178 -17.50 22.74 9.89
CA VAL A 178 -16.04 22.82 10.12
C VAL A 178 -15.72 24.04 10.98
N VAL A 179 -16.26 25.21 10.65
CA VAL A 179 -16.02 26.44 11.43
C VAL A 179 -16.58 26.34 12.84
N GLN A 180 -17.79 25.77 13.01
CA GLN A 180 -18.52 25.79 14.28
C GLN A 180 -18.11 24.66 15.24
N ARG A 181 -17.81 23.47 14.71
CA ARG A 181 -17.58 22.25 15.53
C ARG A 181 -16.10 21.97 15.76
N ILE A 182 -15.25 22.13 14.72
CA ILE A 182 -13.83 21.85 14.88
C ILE A 182 -13.20 22.95 15.76
N PRO A 183 -12.51 22.58 16.84
CA PRO A 183 -11.84 23.55 17.69
C PRO A 183 -10.70 24.27 16.95
N SER A 184 -10.39 25.48 17.38
CA SER A 184 -9.19 26.15 16.94
C SER A 184 -7.95 25.43 17.46
N PRO A 185 -6.84 25.43 16.71
CA PRO A 185 -5.60 24.86 17.17
C PRO A 185 -5.15 25.47 18.50
N GLN A 186 -4.62 24.63 19.38
CA GLN A 186 -4.01 25.06 20.62
C GLN A 186 -2.51 25.29 20.41
N GLY A 187 -1.91 26.22 21.15
CA GLY A 187 -0.48 26.51 21.09
C GLY A 187 -0.15 27.94 21.51
N ASN A 188 1.12 28.20 21.69
CA ASN A 188 1.61 29.53 22.09
C ASN A 188 2.65 30.05 21.08
N PRO A 189 2.36 31.11 20.30
CA PRO A 189 3.30 31.67 19.32
C PRO A 189 4.62 32.18 19.91
N ASP A 190 4.65 32.50 21.19
CA ASP A 190 5.83 33.05 21.90
C ASP A 190 6.66 31.94 22.60
N ALA A 191 6.20 30.69 22.58
CA ALA A 191 6.92 29.56 23.14
C ALA A 191 8.09 29.12 22.22
N PRO A 192 9.03 28.28 22.73
CA PRO A 192 10.01 27.64 21.88
C PRO A 192 9.34 26.86 20.73
N LEU A 193 9.92 26.96 19.53
CA LEU A 193 9.35 26.34 18.35
C LEU A 193 9.25 24.81 18.49
N LYS A 194 8.06 24.30 18.24
CA LYS A 194 7.77 22.87 18.02
C LYS A 194 6.94 22.75 16.74
N ALA A 195 7.56 22.30 15.66
CA ALA A 195 6.88 22.04 14.40
C ALA A 195 7.01 20.55 14.05
N LEU A 196 5.88 19.88 13.86
CA LEU A 196 5.80 18.46 13.50
C LEU A 196 5.93 18.31 11.99
N ILE A 197 6.84 17.47 11.51
CA ILE A 197 6.93 17.07 10.11
C ILE A 197 5.90 15.98 9.88
N TYR A 198 4.81 16.27 9.18
CA TYR A 198 3.79 15.26 8.85
C TYR A 198 4.02 14.63 7.49
N ASP A 199 4.75 15.28 6.58
CA ASP A 199 5.19 14.71 5.30
C ASP A 199 6.44 15.41 4.79
N SER A 200 7.12 14.81 3.79
CA SER A 200 8.27 15.43 3.13
C SER A 200 8.35 15.01 1.66
N VAL A 201 8.79 15.93 0.81
CA VAL A 201 9.00 15.69 -0.61
C VAL A 201 10.40 16.16 -0.98
N PHE A 202 11.05 15.44 -1.85
CA PHE A 202 12.35 15.84 -2.38
C PHE A 202 12.22 16.53 -3.73
N ASP A 203 12.84 17.69 -3.84
CA ASP A 203 12.97 18.47 -5.06
C ASP A 203 14.45 18.48 -5.48
N GLU A 204 14.76 18.09 -6.72
CA GLU A 204 16.15 17.95 -7.20
C GLU A 204 16.93 19.28 -7.11
N TYR A 205 16.26 20.43 -7.13
CA TYR A 205 16.87 21.75 -7.09
C TYR A 205 16.89 22.38 -5.70
N ARG A 206 15.89 22.08 -4.86
CA ARG A 206 15.69 22.72 -3.55
C ARG A 206 16.00 21.80 -2.37
N GLY A 207 16.29 20.51 -2.64
CA GLY A 207 16.48 19.51 -1.60
C GLY A 207 15.15 19.08 -0.94
N ALA A 208 15.20 18.64 0.29
CA ALA A 208 14.02 18.21 1.02
C ALA A 208 13.12 19.40 1.42
N ILE A 209 11.83 19.23 1.13
CA ILE A 209 10.75 20.14 1.50
C ILE A 209 9.97 19.46 2.60
N ALA A 210 10.06 19.98 3.82
CA ALA A 210 9.31 19.45 4.95
C ALA A 210 7.92 20.11 5.00
N TYR A 211 6.87 19.32 5.01
CA TYR A 211 5.52 19.79 5.31
C TYR A 211 5.29 19.70 6.81
N VAL A 212 4.92 20.82 7.38
CA VAL A 212 4.92 20.99 8.84
C VAL A 212 3.61 21.53 9.39
N ARG A 213 3.28 21.04 10.59
CA ARG A 213 2.28 21.62 11.47
C ARG A 213 3.01 22.30 12.61
N VAL A 214 2.92 23.63 12.72
CA VAL A 214 3.50 24.37 13.84
C VAL A 214 2.57 24.24 15.05
N VAL A 215 3.04 23.59 16.11
CA VAL A 215 2.30 23.39 17.36
C VAL A 215 2.53 24.58 18.29
N ASP A 216 3.80 24.92 18.55
CA ASP A 216 4.20 26.03 19.37
C ASP A 216 5.27 26.90 18.68
N GLY A 217 5.35 28.14 19.05
CA GLY A 217 6.39 29.06 18.58
C GLY A 217 6.09 29.65 17.20
N THR A 218 7.10 30.30 16.67
CA THR A 218 7.09 30.92 15.34
C THR A 218 8.43 30.67 14.68
N VAL A 219 8.42 30.30 13.40
CA VAL A 219 9.61 30.15 12.57
C VAL A 219 9.56 31.10 11.38
N LYS A 220 10.70 31.69 11.04
CA LYS A 220 10.83 32.70 9.99
C LYS A 220 11.90 32.27 8.98
N GLU A 221 11.83 32.88 7.82
CA GLU A 221 12.92 32.81 6.85
C GLU A 221 14.24 33.27 7.46
N LYS A 222 15.32 32.54 7.12
CA LYS A 222 16.69 32.73 7.65
C LYS A 222 16.92 32.27 9.08
N ASP A 223 15.91 31.83 9.81
CA ASP A 223 16.11 31.20 11.10
C ASP A 223 16.96 29.94 10.98
N LYS A 224 17.74 29.66 12.03
CA LYS A 224 18.46 28.40 12.16
C LYS A 224 17.58 27.39 12.88
N ILE A 225 17.25 26.33 12.20
CA ILE A 225 16.43 25.23 12.72
C ILE A 225 17.29 24.01 13.01
N LYS A 226 16.80 23.17 13.91
CA LYS A 226 17.41 21.90 14.28
C LYS A 226 16.36 20.80 14.24
N PHE A 227 16.70 19.67 13.64
CA PHE A 227 15.91 18.44 13.69
C PHE A 227 16.24 17.65 14.95
N PHE A 228 15.23 17.20 15.68
CA PHE A 228 15.43 16.50 16.95
C PHE A 228 16.06 15.10 16.74
N SER A 229 15.65 14.37 15.72
CA SER A 229 16.05 12.97 15.50
C SER A 229 17.55 12.79 15.25
N ASN A 230 18.18 13.72 14.52
CA ASN A 230 19.58 13.62 14.10
C ASN A 230 20.46 14.76 14.62
N GLY A 231 19.86 15.77 15.24
CA GLY A 231 20.56 16.94 15.79
C GLY A 231 21.18 17.86 14.75
N LYS A 232 20.94 17.65 13.44
CA LYS A 232 21.49 18.49 12.37
C LYS A 232 20.83 19.86 12.34
N GLU A 233 21.61 20.86 12.01
CA GLU A 233 21.19 22.27 11.95
C GLU A 233 21.17 22.75 10.51
N PHE A 234 20.13 23.47 10.14
CA PHE A 234 19.94 24.04 8.81
C PHE A 234 19.41 25.47 8.92
N GLN A 235 19.63 26.25 7.87
CA GLN A 235 19.04 27.58 7.75
C GLN A 235 17.80 27.51 6.86
N VAL A 236 16.68 28.11 7.31
CA VAL A 236 15.45 28.21 6.52
C VAL A 236 15.68 29.12 5.32
N GLU A 237 15.56 28.59 4.12
CA GLU A 237 15.70 29.33 2.86
C GLU A 237 14.36 29.86 2.35
N ASP A 238 13.30 29.03 2.46
CA ASP A 238 11.97 29.38 2.02
C ASP A 238 10.94 28.76 2.98
N ILE A 239 9.87 29.49 3.25
CA ILE A 239 8.81 29.10 4.18
C ILE A 239 7.48 29.71 3.73
N GLY A 240 6.41 28.92 3.81
CA GLY A 240 5.11 29.40 3.40
C GLY A 240 4.00 28.38 3.58
N ILE A 241 2.87 28.70 2.98
CA ILE A 241 1.63 27.92 3.01
C ILE A 241 1.44 27.17 1.70
N LEU A 242 0.53 26.20 1.73
CA LEU A 242 0.14 25.37 0.59
C LEU A 242 -1.23 25.85 0.08
N GLU A 243 -1.23 26.57 -1.04
CA GLU A 243 -2.40 26.77 -1.90
C GLU A 243 -2.30 25.75 -3.04
N MET A 244 -2.91 25.99 -4.22
CA MET A 244 -2.68 25.14 -5.39
C MET A 244 -1.20 25.06 -5.78
N GLN A 245 -0.44 26.07 -5.41
CA GLN A 245 1.01 26.09 -5.48
C GLN A 245 1.58 26.59 -4.16
N ARG A 246 2.83 26.27 -3.89
CA ARG A 246 3.53 26.78 -2.71
C ARG A 246 3.57 28.30 -2.73
N LYS A 247 3.06 28.92 -1.68
CA LYS A 247 3.02 30.39 -1.54
C LYS A 247 3.88 30.81 -0.38
N ARG A 248 4.92 31.55 -0.68
CA ARG A 248 5.85 32.08 0.31
C ARG A 248 5.15 33.11 1.19
N THR A 249 5.25 32.94 2.51
CA THR A 249 4.70 33.88 3.52
C THR A 249 5.78 34.50 4.38
N GLY A 250 7.00 33.96 4.36
CA GLY A 250 8.13 34.41 5.16
C GLY A 250 8.11 33.99 6.62
N SER A 251 7.01 33.48 7.15
CA SER A 251 6.90 32.92 8.50
C SER A 251 5.71 31.98 8.63
N LEU A 252 5.80 31.05 9.62
CA LEU A 252 4.70 30.24 10.12
C LEU A 252 4.67 30.33 11.64
N SER A 253 3.49 30.39 12.22
CA SER A 253 3.25 30.51 13.67
C SER A 253 2.43 29.33 14.20
N ALA A 254 2.37 29.18 15.52
CA ALA A 254 1.54 28.20 16.18
C ALA A 254 0.13 28.16 15.56
N GLY A 255 -0.33 26.98 15.18
CA GLY A 255 -1.61 26.75 14.48
C GLY A 255 -1.48 26.59 12.97
N ASP A 256 -0.43 27.09 12.34
CA ASP A 256 -0.28 27.05 10.89
C ASP A 256 0.14 25.67 10.37
N VAL A 257 -0.35 25.34 9.18
CA VAL A 257 0.10 24.23 8.35
C VAL A 257 0.77 24.82 7.11
N GLY A 258 1.97 24.33 6.80
CA GLY A 258 2.73 24.87 5.67
C GLY A 258 3.97 24.05 5.33
N TYR A 259 4.92 24.68 4.66
CA TYR A 259 6.17 24.04 4.25
C TYR A 259 7.40 24.83 4.72
N ILE A 260 8.50 24.10 4.94
CA ILE A 260 9.83 24.64 5.23
C ILE A 260 10.83 24.01 4.26
N ILE A 261 11.64 24.84 3.59
CA ILE A 261 12.79 24.43 2.78
C ILE A 261 14.05 24.93 3.47
N ALA A 262 14.96 24.03 3.81
CA ALA A 262 16.15 24.34 4.59
C ALA A 262 17.44 23.78 3.97
N ASN A 263 17.46 23.57 2.64
CA ASN A 263 18.61 23.04 1.89
C ASN A 263 19.17 21.72 2.45
N ALA A 264 18.31 20.91 3.06
CA ALA A 264 18.65 19.55 3.45
C ALA A 264 18.71 18.69 2.17
N ARG A 265 19.92 18.31 1.76
CA ARG A 265 20.15 17.57 0.51
C ARG A 265 20.01 16.07 0.67
N ASP A 266 19.98 15.60 1.90
CA ASP A 266 19.73 14.22 2.25
C ASP A 266 18.31 14.11 2.84
N VAL A 267 17.47 13.29 2.24
CA VAL A 267 16.08 13.07 2.71
C VAL A 267 16.06 12.39 4.07
N HIS A 268 17.08 11.62 4.39
CA HIS A 268 17.22 11.05 5.73
C HIS A 268 17.33 12.12 6.82
N ASP A 269 17.60 13.38 6.45
CA ASP A 269 17.66 14.51 7.38
C ASP A 269 16.27 15.04 7.75
N THR A 270 15.26 14.85 6.90
CA THR A 270 13.88 15.28 7.11
C THR A 270 12.96 14.11 7.39
N LYS A 271 13.21 13.41 8.49
CA LYS A 271 12.41 12.24 8.86
C LYS A 271 10.97 12.64 9.18
N VAL A 272 10.01 12.02 8.56
CA VAL A 272 8.58 12.21 8.88
C VAL A 272 8.31 11.78 10.32
N GLY A 273 7.57 12.61 11.06
CA GLY A 273 7.33 12.44 12.50
C GLY A 273 8.39 13.09 13.38
N ASP A 274 9.42 13.68 12.80
CA ASP A 274 10.41 14.45 13.57
C ASP A 274 9.88 15.83 13.96
N THR A 275 10.52 16.42 14.93
CA THR A 275 10.22 17.76 15.43
C THR A 275 11.31 18.74 15.00
N ILE A 276 10.88 19.86 14.43
CA ILE A 276 11.74 21.00 14.14
C ILE A 276 11.68 21.99 15.30
N THR A 277 12.85 22.46 15.74
CA THR A 277 12.99 23.54 16.75
C THR A 277 13.98 24.58 16.29
N LEU A 278 14.02 25.74 16.95
CA LEU A 278 15.04 26.78 16.71
C LEU A 278 16.34 26.44 17.45
N VAL A 279 17.48 26.73 16.82
CA VAL A 279 18.81 26.55 17.44
C VAL A 279 19.00 27.52 18.59
N ASP A 280 18.56 28.79 18.45
CA ASP A 280 18.77 29.84 19.43
C ASP A 280 17.82 29.73 20.65
N ASN A 281 16.65 29.08 20.47
CA ASN A 281 15.66 28.83 21.53
C ASN A 281 15.06 27.45 21.37
N PRO A 282 15.82 26.36 21.69
CA PRO A 282 15.37 25.01 21.48
C PRO A 282 14.25 24.60 22.43
N ALA A 283 13.29 23.85 21.93
CA ALA A 283 12.28 23.22 22.76
C ALA A 283 12.93 22.14 23.67
N PRO A 284 12.41 21.95 24.90
CA PRO A 284 13.01 21.03 25.87
C PRO A 284 12.81 19.55 25.47
N GLU A 285 11.79 19.25 24.73
CA GLU A 285 11.40 17.89 24.32
C GLU A 285 10.74 17.90 22.93
N PRO A 286 10.90 16.82 22.14
CA PRO A 286 10.22 16.69 20.87
C PRO A 286 8.71 16.44 21.05
N LEU A 287 7.94 16.63 19.98
CA LEU A 287 6.57 16.16 19.90
C LEU A 287 6.54 14.63 19.86
N PRO A 288 5.45 13.98 20.28
CA PRO A 288 5.27 12.55 20.05
C PRO A 288 5.43 12.24 18.56
N GLY A 289 6.43 11.43 18.23
CA GLY A 289 6.68 11.01 16.86
C GLY A 289 5.71 9.89 16.43
N TYR A 290 5.72 9.61 15.12
CA TYR A 290 4.97 8.47 14.59
C TYR A 290 5.72 7.15 14.82
N LYS A 291 4.97 6.06 14.91
CA LYS A 291 5.56 4.73 14.80
C LYS A 291 6.13 4.57 13.39
N GLU A 292 7.30 3.97 13.25
CA GLU A 292 7.84 3.68 11.92
C GLU A 292 6.94 2.67 11.21
N ALA A 293 6.66 2.95 9.93
CA ALA A 293 5.97 1.98 9.08
C ALA A 293 6.87 0.76 8.90
N LYS A 294 6.36 -0.42 9.24
CA LYS A 294 7.07 -1.67 8.99
C LYS A 294 6.54 -2.30 7.71
N PRO A 295 7.40 -2.64 6.76
CA PRO A 295 6.97 -3.39 5.59
C PRO A 295 6.35 -4.72 5.99
N MET A 296 5.29 -5.09 5.30
CA MET A 296 4.55 -6.32 5.52
C MET A 296 4.72 -7.32 4.38
N VAL A 297 5.00 -6.82 3.17
CA VAL A 297 5.14 -7.59 1.94
C VAL A 297 6.50 -7.32 1.33
N PHE A 298 7.19 -8.36 0.90
CA PHE A 298 8.53 -8.28 0.31
C PHE A 298 8.54 -8.94 -1.07
N SER A 299 9.17 -8.30 -2.05
CA SER A 299 9.36 -8.84 -3.40
C SER A 299 10.73 -8.45 -3.94
N GLY A 300 11.33 -9.32 -4.75
CA GLY A 300 12.53 -8.99 -5.52
C GLY A 300 12.15 -8.22 -6.78
N LEU A 301 12.83 -7.11 -7.05
CA LEU A 301 12.71 -6.28 -8.24
C LEU A 301 13.95 -6.45 -9.11
N TYR A 302 13.80 -7.01 -10.28
CA TYR A 302 14.89 -7.27 -11.20
C TYR A 302 14.67 -6.56 -12.53
N PRO A 303 15.68 -5.85 -13.07
CA PRO A 303 15.54 -5.26 -14.40
C PRO A 303 15.49 -6.37 -15.46
N THR A 304 14.68 -6.20 -16.49
CA THR A 304 14.62 -7.13 -17.63
C THR A 304 15.94 -7.20 -18.39
N ASN A 305 16.72 -6.10 -18.38
CA ASN A 305 18.06 -6.04 -18.91
C ASN A 305 19.05 -5.87 -17.75
N SER A 306 19.98 -6.79 -17.59
CA SER A 306 21.00 -6.78 -16.51
C SER A 306 21.84 -5.50 -16.47
N ASP A 307 22.02 -4.82 -17.60
CA ASP A 307 22.81 -3.57 -17.68
C ASP A 307 22.08 -2.40 -17.01
N ALA A 308 20.76 -2.49 -16.84
CA ALA A 308 19.93 -1.44 -16.23
C ALA A 308 19.92 -1.47 -14.67
N PHE A 309 20.73 -2.34 -14.03
CA PHE A 309 20.77 -2.42 -12.56
C PHE A 309 21.12 -1.07 -11.90
N GLY A 310 22.07 -0.32 -12.48
CA GLY A 310 22.44 1.01 -11.97
C GLY A 310 21.31 2.02 -12.08
N GLU A 311 20.59 2.01 -13.20
CA GLU A 311 19.44 2.89 -13.43
C GLU A 311 18.27 2.55 -12.49
N LEU A 312 18.03 1.27 -12.24
CA LEU A 312 17.02 0.81 -11.27
C LEU A 312 17.35 1.26 -9.85
N ARG A 313 18.63 1.17 -9.45
CA ARG A 313 19.05 1.68 -8.13
C ARG A 313 18.75 3.16 -7.99
N ASP A 314 19.15 3.96 -8.97
CA ASP A 314 18.96 5.40 -8.94
C ASP A 314 17.47 5.78 -8.93
N ALA A 315 16.63 5.00 -9.63
CA ALA A 315 15.17 5.16 -9.62
C ALA A 315 14.56 4.82 -8.25
N LEU A 316 14.98 3.71 -7.63
CA LEU A 316 14.53 3.33 -6.28
C LEU A 316 14.98 4.34 -5.22
N GLU A 317 16.22 4.84 -5.29
CA GLU A 317 16.70 5.91 -4.43
C GLU A 317 15.82 7.17 -4.56
N LYS A 318 15.51 7.60 -5.77
CA LYS A 318 14.61 8.74 -6.03
C LYS A 318 13.19 8.50 -5.50
N LEU A 319 12.63 7.31 -5.71
CA LEU A 319 11.30 6.98 -5.15
C LEU A 319 11.29 7.01 -3.63
N LYS A 320 12.31 6.44 -2.98
CA LYS A 320 12.44 6.41 -1.52
C LYS A 320 12.50 7.83 -0.92
N LEU A 321 12.99 8.82 -1.67
CA LEU A 321 12.99 10.22 -1.26
C LEU A 321 11.57 10.77 -1.06
N ASN A 322 10.60 10.23 -1.79
CA ASN A 322 9.21 10.65 -1.78
C ASN A 322 8.26 9.63 -1.13
N ASP A 323 8.82 8.50 -0.68
CA ASP A 323 8.08 7.43 -0.02
C ASP A 323 8.94 6.82 1.10
N ALA A 324 8.77 7.34 2.30
CA ALA A 324 9.55 6.93 3.47
C ALA A 324 9.27 5.48 3.92
N SER A 325 8.19 4.86 3.43
CA SER A 325 7.82 3.49 3.76
C SER A 325 8.52 2.45 2.89
N LEU A 326 9.04 2.85 1.71
CA LEU A 326 9.78 1.99 0.81
C LEU A 326 11.16 1.68 1.39
N ILE A 327 11.42 0.41 1.63
CA ILE A 327 12.77 -0.08 1.95
C ILE A 327 13.25 -0.98 0.82
N PHE A 328 14.55 -0.97 0.55
CA PHE A 328 15.14 -1.88 -0.42
C PHE A 328 16.63 -2.10 -0.11
N GLU A 329 17.11 -3.27 -0.48
CA GLU A 329 18.50 -3.67 -0.37
C GLU A 329 18.94 -4.45 -1.63
N PRO A 330 20.23 -4.43 -2.00
CA PRO A 330 20.72 -5.20 -3.14
C PRO A 330 20.52 -6.71 -2.93
N GLU A 331 20.04 -7.37 -3.97
CA GLU A 331 19.83 -8.81 -4.00
C GLU A 331 20.39 -9.40 -5.30
N SER A 332 20.72 -10.69 -5.29
CA SER A 332 21.12 -11.42 -6.48
C SER A 332 20.35 -12.74 -6.59
N SER A 333 19.89 -13.04 -7.81
CA SER A 333 19.25 -14.29 -8.17
C SER A 333 20.08 -15.03 -9.20
N VAL A 334 20.20 -16.34 -9.06
CA VAL A 334 20.88 -17.19 -10.06
C VAL A 334 20.15 -17.15 -11.40
N ALA A 335 18.82 -17.00 -11.36
CA ALA A 335 17.98 -16.97 -12.55
C ALA A 335 17.89 -15.58 -13.19
N LEU A 336 17.81 -14.50 -12.40
CA LEU A 336 17.50 -13.14 -12.84
C LEU A 336 18.68 -12.16 -12.79
N GLY A 337 19.80 -12.55 -12.15
CA GLY A 337 20.98 -11.70 -11.99
C GLY A 337 20.86 -10.75 -10.80
N PHE A 338 21.37 -9.51 -10.95
CA PHE A 338 21.36 -8.50 -9.89
C PHE A 338 20.04 -7.73 -9.90
N GLY A 339 19.51 -7.49 -8.71
CA GLY A 339 18.27 -6.75 -8.46
C GLY A 339 18.23 -6.19 -7.04
N PHE A 340 17.02 -5.92 -6.57
CA PHE A 340 16.80 -5.40 -5.23
C PHE A 340 15.68 -6.16 -4.54
N ARG A 341 15.87 -6.51 -3.27
CA ARG A 341 14.80 -6.93 -2.39
C ARG A 341 14.13 -5.69 -1.84
N ALA A 342 12.83 -5.52 -2.10
CA ALA A 342 12.07 -4.37 -1.65
C ALA A 342 10.95 -4.80 -0.70
N GLY A 343 10.73 -3.98 0.33
CA GLY A 343 9.67 -4.14 1.31
C GLY A 343 8.61 -3.06 1.14
N PHE A 344 7.34 -3.47 1.21
CA PHE A 344 6.16 -2.67 0.94
C PHE A 344 5.16 -2.77 2.09
N LEU A 345 4.32 -1.76 2.27
CA LEU A 345 3.25 -1.76 3.27
C LEU A 345 2.19 -2.84 3.00
N GLY A 346 1.90 -3.08 1.73
CA GLY A 346 0.94 -4.07 1.26
C GLY A 346 1.05 -4.29 -0.24
N LEU A 347 0.10 -5.04 -0.82
CA LEU A 347 0.09 -5.33 -2.27
C LEU A 347 -0.17 -4.10 -3.12
N LEU A 348 -1.13 -3.27 -2.74
CA LEU A 348 -1.44 -2.06 -3.50
C LEU A 348 -0.24 -1.12 -3.52
N HIS A 349 0.46 -0.98 -2.38
CA HIS A 349 1.70 -0.21 -2.33
C HIS A 349 2.77 -0.78 -3.28
N MET A 350 2.95 -2.11 -3.30
CA MET A 350 3.87 -2.78 -4.23
C MET A 350 3.52 -2.50 -5.69
N GLU A 351 2.24 -2.60 -6.06
CA GLU A 351 1.78 -2.32 -7.43
C GLU A 351 2.02 -0.86 -7.83
N ILE A 352 1.74 0.07 -6.93
CA ILE A 352 1.96 1.50 -7.16
C ILE A 352 3.44 1.80 -7.39
N ILE A 353 4.33 1.27 -6.55
CA ILE A 353 5.78 1.44 -6.71
C ILE A 353 6.25 0.84 -8.05
N HIS A 354 5.75 -0.34 -8.42
CA HIS A 354 6.07 -0.96 -9.70
C HIS A 354 5.63 -0.09 -10.90
N GLU A 355 4.38 0.37 -10.90
CA GLU A 355 3.87 1.24 -11.99
C GLU A 355 4.60 2.58 -12.05
N ARG A 356 4.99 3.15 -10.90
CA ARG A 356 5.79 4.37 -10.86
C ARG A 356 7.19 4.16 -11.43
N LEU A 357 7.85 3.04 -11.10
CA LEU A 357 9.15 2.69 -11.69
C LEU A 357 9.04 2.53 -13.21
N GLU A 358 7.97 1.95 -13.70
CA GLU A 358 7.73 1.75 -15.12
C GLU A 358 7.41 3.08 -15.83
N ARG A 359 6.47 3.88 -15.31
CA ARG A 359 5.96 5.09 -15.99
C ARG A 359 6.85 6.32 -15.79
N GLU A 360 7.31 6.58 -14.55
CA GLU A 360 8.08 7.78 -14.22
C GLU A 360 9.58 7.61 -14.54
N TYR A 361 10.12 6.38 -14.39
CA TYR A 361 11.54 6.09 -14.56
C TYR A 361 11.86 5.19 -15.74
N ASN A 362 10.85 4.78 -16.53
CA ASN A 362 10.98 3.91 -17.70
C ASN A 362 11.76 2.61 -17.42
N GLN A 363 11.52 2.01 -16.23
CA GLN A 363 12.14 0.76 -15.82
C GLN A 363 11.24 -0.41 -16.20
N SER A 364 11.76 -1.35 -17.00
CA SER A 364 11.07 -2.62 -17.25
C SER A 364 11.53 -3.67 -16.24
N LEU A 365 10.61 -4.18 -15.42
CA LEU A 365 10.92 -4.98 -14.24
C LEU A 365 10.32 -6.38 -14.28
N ILE A 366 10.99 -7.30 -13.61
CA ILE A 366 10.48 -8.62 -13.24
C ILE A 366 10.35 -8.63 -11.72
N ASN A 367 9.13 -8.86 -11.23
CA ASN A 367 8.88 -9.05 -9.81
C ASN A 367 8.91 -10.52 -9.46
N THR A 368 9.56 -10.87 -8.34
CA THR A 368 9.42 -12.21 -7.77
C THR A 368 8.10 -12.33 -7.00
N VAL A 369 7.76 -13.54 -6.61
CA VAL A 369 6.56 -13.82 -5.80
C VAL A 369 6.62 -12.99 -4.51
N PRO A 370 5.58 -12.21 -4.18
CA PRO A 370 5.51 -11.53 -2.91
C PRO A 370 5.55 -12.51 -1.75
N ASN A 371 6.32 -12.18 -0.72
CA ASN A 371 6.42 -12.95 0.50
C ASN A 371 6.21 -12.05 1.72
N VAL A 372 5.86 -12.67 2.84
CA VAL A 372 5.90 -12.02 4.15
C VAL A 372 7.24 -12.29 4.81
N GLU A 373 7.57 -11.55 5.86
CA GLU A 373 8.72 -11.84 6.70
C GLU A 373 8.38 -12.95 7.69
N TYR A 374 9.14 -14.04 7.67
CA TYR A 374 9.01 -15.16 8.60
C TYR A 374 10.07 -15.04 9.69
N ARG A 375 9.74 -15.49 10.89
CA ARG A 375 10.69 -15.64 11.99
C ARG A 375 11.08 -17.11 12.10
N VAL A 376 12.36 -17.40 11.90
CA VAL A 376 12.89 -18.77 11.94
C VAL A 376 13.83 -18.91 13.12
N THR A 377 13.50 -19.81 14.04
CA THR A 377 14.38 -20.22 15.13
C THR A 377 15.16 -21.45 14.69
N LYS A 378 16.49 -21.34 14.68
CA LYS A 378 17.38 -22.43 14.34
C LYS A 378 17.60 -23.37 15.54
N THR A 379 18.13 -24.55 15.28
CA THR A 379 18.49 -25.54 16.32
C THR A 379 19.59 -25.09 17.30
N ASP A 380 20.35 -24.06 16.95
CA ASP A 380 21.29 -23.36 17.82
C ASP A 380 20.64 -22.22 18.63
N HIS A 381 19.32 -22.08 18.56
CA HIS A 381 18.49 -21.03 19.17
C HIS A 381 18.73 -19.62 18.60
N GLU A 382 19.46 -19.47 17.50
CA GLU A 382 19.51 -18.20 16.77
C GLU A 382 18.17 -17.93 16.09
N VAL A 383 17.63 -16.71 16.26
CA VAL A 383 16.41 -16.26 15.60
C VAL A 383 16.79 -15.38 14.42
N ILE A 384 16.37 -15.77 13.22
CA ILE A 384 16.59 -15.02 12.00
C ILE A 384 15.25 -14.60 11.38
N LEU A 385 15.25 -13.46 10.70
CA LEU A 385 14.12 -13.01 9.88
C LEU A 385 14.36 -13.43 8.43
N VAL A 386 13.36 -14.02 7.81
CA VAL A 386 13.43 -14.58 6.45
C VAL A 386 12.30 -13.97 5.63
N ASP A 387 12.61 -13.03 4.78
CA ASP A 387 11.71 -12.41 3.82
C ASP A 387 11.89 -12.94 2.40
N ASN A 388 13.00 -13.65 2.16
CA ASN A 388 13.32 -14.30 0.89
C ASN A 388 13.40 -15.83 1.08
N PRO A 389 12.65 -16.64 0.29
CA PRO A 389 12.72 -18.10 0.38
C PRO A 389 14.13 -18.67 0.19
N SER A 390 15.01 -17.98 -0.53
CA SER A 390 16.42 -18.41 -0.73
C SER A 390 17.23 -18.39 0.55
N LEU A 391 16.85 -17.55 1.52
CA LEU A 391 17.53 -17.43 2.82
C LEU A 391 17.01 -18.44 3.85
N MET A 392 16.00 -19.24 3.50
CA MET A 392 15.45 -20.26 4.40
C MET A 392 16.52 -21.31 4.69
N PRO A 393 16.86 -21.59 5.97
CA PRO A 393 17.83 -22.61 6.31
C PRO A 393 17.38 -24.01 5.90
N ASP A 394 18.31 -24.94 5.83
CA ASP A 394 17.99 -26.36 5.62
C ASP A 394 17.06 -26.88 6.71
N ALA A 395 16.12 -27.75 6.34
CA ALA A 395 15.09 -28.27 7.26
C ALA A 395 15.66 -28.90 8.54
N GLY A 396 16.88 -29.46 8.49
CA GLY A 396 17.55 -30.03 9.68
C GLY A 396 18.14 -28.99 10.65
N ALA A 397 18.27 -27.75 10.21
CA ALA A 397 18.77 -26.64 11.03
C ALA A 397 17.64 -25.76 11.61
N ILE A 398 16.39 -26.09 11.31
CA ILE A 398 15.21 -25.34 11.77
C ILE A 398 14.60 -26.05 12.98
N GLU A 399 14.42 -25.32 14.06
CA GLU A 399 13.67 -25.76 15.24
C GLU A 399 12.20 -25.36 15.11
N MET A 400 11.93 -24.08 14.75
CA MET A 400 10.59 -23.52 14.67
C MET A 400 10.50 -22.45 13.58
N VAL A 401 9.36 -22.37 12.91
CA VAL A 401 9.03 -21.30 11.97
C VAL A 401 7.74 -20.63 12.41
N GLU A 402 7.80 -19.30 12.49
CA GLU A 402 6.63 -18.47 12.82
C GLU A 402 6.29 -17.59 11.62
N GLU A 403 4.99 -17.40 11.38
CA GLU A 403 4.47 -16.49 10.35
C GLU A 403 3.67 -15.35 10.98
N PRO A 404 3.62 -14.16 10.31
CA PRO A 404 2.83 -13.04 10.80
C PRO A 404 1.34 -13.33 10.63
N PHE A 405 0.58 -13.16 11.72
CA PHE A 405 -0.87 -13.17 11.73
C PHE A 405 -1.40 -11.75 11.79
N VAL A 406 -2.54 -11.55 11.15
CA VAL A 406 -3.28 -10.30 11.17
C VAL A 406 -4.67 -10.52 11.76
N LYS A 407 -5.18 -9.46 12.39
CA LYS A 407 -6.58 -9.35 12.77
C LYS A 407 -7.33 -8.73 11.61
N ALA A 408 -8.13 -9.52 10.94
CA ALA A 408 -8.91 -9.11 9.78
C ALA A 408 -10.36 -8.79 10.19
N GLN A 409 -10.86 -7.65 9.73
CA GLN A 409 -12.23 -7.21 9.87
C GLN A 409 -12.89 -7.20 8.50
N ILE A 410 -14.01 -7.90 8.35
CA ILE A 410 -14.74 -8.03 7.10
C ILE A 410 -16.18 -7.56 7.32
N ILE A 411 -16.58 -6.49 6.62
CA ILE A 411 -17.97 -6.04 6.63
C ILE A 411 -18.63 -6.49 5.32
N ALA A 412 -19.75 -7.18 5.44
CA ALA A 412 -20.47 -7.71 4.29
C ALA A 412 -21.98 -7.85 4.56
N PRO A 413 -22.80 -7.91 3.50
CA PRO A 413 -24.21 -8.30 3.63
C PRO A 413 -24.36 -9.72 4.22
N THR A 414 -25.36 -9.89 5.06
CA THR A 414 -25.58 -11.14 5.82
C THR A 414 -25.78 -12.36 4.94
N GLU A 415 -26.30 -12.19 3.72
CA GLU A 415 -26.50 -13.27 2.74
C GLU A 415 -25.18 -13.92 2.29
N TYR A 416 -24.04 -13.21 2.39
CA TYR A 416 -22.72 -13.73 1.96
C TYR A 416 -21.85 -14.29 3.09
N ILE A 417 -22.31 -14.19 4.36
CA ILE A 417 -21.52 -14.64 5.53
C ILE A 417 -21.01 -16.07 5.35
N GLY A 418 -21.84 -17.00 4.90
CA GLY A 418 -21.46 -18.40 4.75
C GLY A 418 -20.31 -18.61 3.76
N ASN A 419 -20.33 -17.89 2.62
CA ASN A 419 -19.26 -17.96 1.61
C ASN A 419 -17.96 -17.33 2.13
N ILE A 420 -18.08 -16.20 2.85
CA ILE A 420 -16.94 -15.49 3.43
C ILE A 420 -16.29 -16.33 4.54
N MET A 421 -17.10 -16.93 5.41
CA MET A 421 -16.59 -17.82 6.46
C MET A 421 -15.84 -19.01 5.86
N LYS A 422 -16.39 -19.62 4.79
CA LYS A 422 -15.72 -20.69 4.07
C LYS A 422 -14.38 -20.24 3.49
N LEU A 423 -14.35 -19.07 2.81
CA LEU A 423 -13.11 -18.50 2.28
C LEU A 423 -12.06 -18.32 3.38
N CYS A 424 -12.43 -17.72 4.51
CA CYS A 424 -11.51 -17.50 5.63
C CYS A 424 -11.00 -18.82 6.21
N MET A 425 -11.85 -19.84 6.35
CA MET A 425 -11.46 -21.17 6.83
C MET A 425 -10.50 -21.86 5.85
N ASP A 426 -10.76 -21.78 4.55
CA ASP A 426 -9.87 -22.33 3.51
C ASP A 426 -8.49 -21.61 3.53
N ARG A 427 -8.43 -20.39 4.07
CA ARG A 427 -7.22 -19.60 4.29
C ARG A 427 -6.65 -19.73 5.71
N ARG A 428 -6.91 -20.82 6.40
CA ARG A 428 -6.42 -21.10 7.77
C ARG A 428 -6.86 -20.06 8.80
N GLY A 429 -7.94 -19.32 8.53
CA GLY A 429 -8.45 -18.29 9.41
C GLY A 429 -9.12 -18.85 10.65
N VAL A 430 -8.92 -18.18 11.78
CA VAL A 430 -9.56 -18.47 13.07
C VAL A 430 -10.66 -17.44 13.30
N HIS A 431 -11.91 -17.87 13.28
CA HIS A 431 -13.05 -17.01 13.58
C HIS A 431 -13.01 -16.54 15.03
N LYS A 432 -13.21 -15.24 15.25
CA LYS A 432 -13.26 -14.65 16.60
C LYS A 432 -14.67 -14.22 16.98
N ASN A 433 -15.27 -13.36 16.19
CA ASN A 433 -16.56 -12.78 16.48
C ASN A 433 -17.30 -12.42 15.19
N THR A 434 -18.63 -12.36 15.28
CA THR A 434 -19.50 -11.80 14.24
C THR A 434 -20.51 -10.91 14.92
N THR A 435 -20.52 -9.63 14.60
CA THR A 435 -21.46 -8.64 15.11
C THR A 435 -22.35 -8.18 13.98
N TYR A 436 -23.66 -8.12 14.22
CA TYR A 436 -24.60 -7.60 13.23
C TYR A 436 -24.75 -6.09 13.42
N LEU A 437 -24.25 -5.32 12.45
CA LEU A 437 -24.40 -3.86 12.43
C LEU A 437 -25.85 -3.48 12.13
N THR A 438 -26.49 -4.21 11.22
CA THR A 438 -27.91 -4.16 10.90
C THR A 438 -28.38 -5.58 10.60
N PRO A 439 -29.71 -5.82 10.46
CA PRO A 439 -30.19 -7.13 10.03
C PRO A 439 -29.61 -7.61 8.68
N GLU A 440 -29.23 -6.67 7.82
CA GLU A 440 -28.71 -6.94 6.47
C GLU A 440 -27.19 -6.94 6.39
N ARG A 441 -26.45 -6.44 7.42
CA ARG A 441 -24.99 -6.30 7.39
C ARG A 441 -24.32 -6.85 8.66
N ALA A 442 -23.24 -7.57 8.45
CA ALA A 442 -22.43 -8.14 9.53
C ALA A 442 -20.99 -7.66 9.44
N ASP A 443 -20.40 -7.50 10.60
CA ASP A 443 -18.97 -7.28 10.86
C ASP A 443 -18.38 -8.57 11.41
N ILE A 444 -17.45 -9.16 10.66
CA ILE A 444 -16.89 -10.50 10.88
C ILE A 444 -15.41 -10.35 11.18
N HIS A 445 -14.99 -10.82 12.34
CA HIS A 445 -13.59 -10.77 12.80
C HIS A 445 -12.91 -12.13 12.68
N TYR A 446 -11.77 -12.14 12.01
CA TYR A 446 -10.90 -13.31 11.86
C TYR A 446 -9.47 -12.98 12.25
N GLU A 447 -8.74 -13.99 12.71
CA GLU A 447 -7.28 -13.96 12.69
C GLU A 447 -6.81 -14.82 11.52
N LEU A 448 -6.02 -14.24 10.64
CA LEU A 448 -5.57 -14.87 9.40
C LEU A 448 -4.05 -14.76 9.28
N PRO A 449 -3.35 -15.79 8.76
CA PRO A 449 -1.97 -15.61 8.35
C PRO A 449 -1.88 -14.59 7.22
N LEU A 450 -0.96 -13.63 7.34
CA LEU A 450 -0.80 -12.59 6.32
C LEU A 450 -0.46 -13.19 4.94
N SER A 451 0.35 -14.25 4.92
CA SER A 451 0.71 -14.98 3.71
C SER A 451 -0.49 -15.52 2.90
N GLU A 452 -1.63 -15.73 3.55
CA GLU A 452 -2.85 -16.21 2.89
C GLU A 452 -3.75 -15.07 2.36
N ILE A 453 -3.45 -13.83 2.74
CA ILE A 453 -4.19 -12.62 2.32
C ILE A 453 -3.53 -11.97 1.11
N ILE A 454 -2.20 -11.97 1.06
CA ILE A 454 -1.41 -11.23 0.06
C ILE A 454 -1.53 -11.74 -1.39
N PHE A 455 -2.29 -12.78 -1.65
CA PHE A 455 -2.53 -13.23 -3.03
C PHE A 455 -3.94 -12.84 -3.49
N ASP A 456 -4.77 -13.78 -3.78
CA ASP A 456 -6.09 -13.63 -4.38
C ASP A 456 -7.26 -13.48 -3.37
N PHE A 457 -6.95 -13.27 -2.08
CA PHE A 457 -7.98 -13.24 -1.04
C PHE A 457 -8.99 -12.10 -1.24
N TYR A 458 -8.49 -10.89 -1.53
CA TYR A 458 -9.35 -9.72 -1.73
C TYR A 458 -10.26 -9.89 -2.95
N ASP A 459 -9.72 -10.38 -4.05
CA ASP A 459 -10.48 -10.61 -5.29
C ASP A 459 -11.55 -11.67 -5.10
N LYS A 460 -11.22 -12.77 -4.40
CA LYS A 460 -12.19 -13.80 -4.03
C LYS A 460 -13.26 -13.28 -3.07
N LEU A 461 -12.87 -12.46 -2.09
CA LEU A 461 -13.81 -11.82 -1.18
C LEU A 461 -14.81 -10.96 -1.94
N LYS A 462 -14.32 -10.11 -2.85
CA LYS A 462 -15.16 -9.29 -3.74
C LYS A 462 -16.05 -10.14 -4.64
N SER A 463 -15.49 -11.17 -5.26
CA SER A 463 -16.25 -12.08 -6.13
C SER A 463 -17.37 -12.80 -5.37
N PHE A 464 -17.09 -13.37 -4.20
CA PHE A 464 -18.09 -14.09 -3.39
C PHE A 464 -19.17 -13.20 -2.79
N SER A 465 -18.90 -11.93 -2.63
CA SER A 465 -19.83 -10.93 -2.12
C SER A 465 -20.42 -10.03 -3.20
N ARG A 466 -20.19 -10.31 -4.48
CA ARG A 466 -20.59 -9.46 -5.61
C ARG A 466 -20.12 -8.01 -5.49
N GLY A 467 -18.94 -7.82 -4.92
CA GLY A 467 -18.32 -6.51 -4.73
C GLY A 467 -18.71 -5.79 -3.42
N TYR A 468 -19.61 -6.36 -2.62
CA TYR A 468 -20.14 -5.68 -1.43
C TYR A 468 -19.32 -5.85 -0.15
N ALA A 469 -18.43 -6.85 -0.06
CA ALA A 469 -17.61 -7.02 1.12
C ALA A 469 -16.43 -6.06 1.12
N SER A 470 -16.14 -5.47 2.26
CA SER A 470 -14.91 -4.72 2.53
C SER A 470 -14.03 -5.47 3.52
N LEU A 471 -12.74 -5.27 3.41
CA LEU A 471 -11.70 -5.86 4.25
C LEU A 471 -10.80 -4.77 4.79
N ASP A 472 -10.52 -4.89 6.08
CA ASP A 472 -9.42 -4.20 6.73
C ASP A 472 -8.63 -5.18 7.59
N TYR A 473 -7.34 -4.92 7.83
CA TYR A 473 -6.53 -5.79 8.65
C TYR A 473 -5.38 -5.04 9.33
N GLU A 474 -5.01 -5.51 10.51
CA GLU A 474 -3.88 -4.99 11.28
C GLU A 474 -2.96 -6.14 11.71
N PHE A 475 -1.66 -5.88 11.80
CA PHE A 475 -0.71 -6.87 12.32
C PHE A 475 -1.06 -7.23 13.78
N LEU A 476 -1.07 -8.53 14.07
CA LEU A 476 -1.37 -9.02 15.40
C LEU A 476 -0.11 -9.54 16.10
N GLU A 477 0.45 -10.65 15.64
CA GLU A 477 1.61 -11.31 16.23
C GLU A 477 2.22 -12.33 15.28
N TYR A 478 3.39 -12.85 15.63
CA TYR A 478 3.96 -14.04 14.97
C TYR A 478 3.46 -15.30 15.67
N ARG A 479 3.10 -16.33 14.89
CA ARG A 479 2.67 -17.65 15.40
C ARG A 479 3.38 -18.77 14.69
N GLU A 480 3.71 -19.82 15.46
CA GLU A 480 4.26 -21.06 14.94
C GLU A 480 3.33 -21.68 13.88
N SER A 481 3.92 -22.12 12.78
CA SER A 481 3.21 -22.77 11.68
C SER A 481 4.10 -23.78 10.97
N ASP A 482 3.49 -24.87 10.49
CA ASP A 482 4.21 -25.91 9.72
C ASP A 482 4.45 -25.46 8.28
N LEU A 483 5.46 -24.62 8.11
CA LEU A 483 5.85 -24.01 6.84
C LEU A 483 7.01 -24.77 6.21
N VAL A 484 7.00 -24.83 4.88
CA VAL A 484 8.06 -25.46 4.10
C VAL A 484 8.43 -24.59 2.92
N LYS A 485 9.72 -24.60 2.58
CA LYS A 485 10.21 -24.04 1.33
C LYS A 485 9.83 -24.97 0.18
N LEU A 486 9.14 -24.43 -0.80
CA LEU A 486 8.78 -25.09 -2.04
C LEU A 486 9.66 -24.55 -3.17
N ASP A 487 10.55 -25.38 -3.68
CA ASP A 487 11.44 -25.04 -4.78
C ASP A 487 10.86 -25.52 -6.11
N ILE A 488 11.00 -24.71 -7.14
CA ILE A 488 10.71 -25.07 -8.52
C ILE A 488 12.01 -25.39 -9.24
N LEU A 489 12.09 -26.59 -9.81
CA LEU A 489 13.27 -27.02 -10.56
C LEU A 489 12.91 -27.15 -12.04
N LEU A 490 13.76 -26.59 -12.89
CA LEU A 490 13.72 -26.79 -14.34
C LEU A 490 14.92 -27.67 -14.74
N ASN A 491 14.64 -28.84 -15.25
CA ASN A 491 15.66 -29.84 -15.57
C ASN A 491 16.61 -30.18 -14.40
N THR A 492 16.08 -30.24 -13.18
CA THR A 492 16.78 -30.47 -11.91
C THR A 492 17.55 -29.28 -11.34
N GLU A 493 17.60 -28.14 -12.04
CA GLU A 493 18.22 -26.92 -11.53
C GLU A 493 17.14 -26.07 -10.84
N PRO A 494 17.35 -25.62 -9.60
CA PRO A 494 16.40 -24.77 -8.90
C PRO A 494 16.34 -23.37 -9.53
N VAL A 495 15.14 -22.82 -9.60
CA VAL A 495 14.87 -21.45 -10.02
C VAL A 495 14.45 -20.68 -8.77
N ASP A 496 15.40 -20.00 -8.15
CA ASP A 496 15.25 -19.29 -6.88
C ASP A 496 14.11 -18.25 -6.91
N ALA A 497 13.98 -17.52 -8.01
CA ALA A 497 12.92 -16.54 -8.21
C ALA A 497 11.48 -17.11 -8.23
N LEU A 498 11.32 -18.43 -8.38
CA LEU A 498 10.04 -19.14 -8.33
C LEU A 498 9.85 -19.92 -7.02
N SER A 499 10.83 -19.88 -6.12
CA SER A 499 10.73 -20.52 -4.80
C SER A 499 9.76 -19.73 -3.92
N THR A 500 9.01 -20.43 -3.06
CA THR A 500 8.06 -19.82 -2.13
C THR A 500 8.02 -20.59 -0.82
N ILE A 501 7.60 -19.91 0.26
CA ILE A 501 7.35 -20.55 1.55
C ILE A 501 5.84 -20.73 1.67
N VAL A 502 5.41 -21.97 1.90
CA VAL A 502 3.99 -22.35 1.95
C VAL A 502 3.72 -23.28 3.14
N HIS A 503 2.47 -23.29 3.60
CA HIS A 503 2.05 -24.26 4.60
C HIS A 503 2.10 -25.68 4.03
N ARG A 504 2.68 -26.64 4.81
CA ARG A 504 2.92 -28.02 4.36
C ARG A 504 1.66 -28.68 3.81
N ALA A 505 0.51 -28.50 4.44
CA ALA A 505 -0.74 -29.09 3.97
C ALA A 505 -1.16 -28.64 2.58
N LYS A 506 -0.79 -27.43 2.15
CA LYS A 506 -1.12 -26.86 0.85
C LYS A 506 -0.01 -27.04 -0.20
N SER A 507 1.18 -27.45 0.21
CA SER A 507 2.37 -27.49 -0.64
C SER A 507 2.19 -28.34 -1.90
N TYR A 508 1.51 -29.50 -1.80
CA TYR A 508 1.27 -30.37 -2.94
C TYR A 508 0.35 -29.73 -3.99
N GLU A 509 -0.77 -29.18 -3.55
CA GLU A 509 -1.73 -28.55 -4.46
C GLU A 509 -1.12 -27.34 -5.14
N TRP A 510 -0.44 -26.49 -4.37
CA TRP A 510 0.26 -25.32 -4.86
C TRP A 510 1.34 -25.69 -5.89
N GLY A 511 2.24 -26.61 -5.53
CA GLY A 511 3.30 -27.08 -6.43
C GLY A 511 2.77 -27.69 -7.73
N ARG A 512 1.67 -28.44 -7.66
CA ARG A 512 1.02 -29.01 -8.84
C ARG A 512 0.43 -27.94 -9.75
N LYS A 513 -0.35 -27.00 -9.21
CA LYS A 513 -0.94 -25.89 -9.98
C LYS A 513 0.16 -25.05 -10.65
N LEU A 514 1.21 -24.72 -9.90
CA LEU A 514 2.34 -23.95 -10.42
C LEU A 514 3.08 -24.68 -11.56
N CYS A 515 3.38 -25.98 -11.39
CA CYS A 515 3.98 -26.78 -12.47
C CYS A 515 3.11 -26.82 -13.72
N GLN A 516 1.79 -26.96 -13.58
CA GLN A 516 0.85 -26.97 -14.71
C GLN A 516 0.82 -25.63 -15.43
N LYS A 517 0.81 -24.51 -14.70
CA LYS A 517 0.80 -23.17 -15.28
C LYS A 517 2.12 -22.85 -15.99
N LEU A 518 3.26 -23.15 -15.37
CA LEU A 518 4.58 -23.02 -15.99
C LEU A 518 4.71 -23.85 -17.27
N ARG A 519 4.12 -25.05 -17.33
CA ARG A 519 4.08 -25.87 -18.54
C ARG A 519 3.34 -25.19 -19.69
N GLN A 520 2.34 -24.37 -19.42
CA GLN A 520 1.59 -23.65 -20.46
C GLN A 520 2.36 -22.43 -20.98
N LEU A 521 3.10 -21.76 -20.10
CA LEU A 521 3.78 -20.49 -20.38
C LEU A 521 5.19 -20.67 -20.95
N ILE A 522 5.94 -21.66 -20.45
CA ILE A 522 7.29 -21.90 -20.95
C ILE A 522 7.22 -22.49 -22.36
N PRO A 523 7.83 -21.84 -23.38
CA PRO A 523 7.78 -22.30 -24.74
C PRO A 523 8.53 -23.63 -24.93
N ARG A 524 8.08 -24.44 -25.90
CA ARG A 524 8.78 -25.68 -26.28
C ARG A 524 10.18 -25.36 -26.76
N GLN A 525 11.17 -26.06 -26.22
CA GLN A 525 12.56 -25.93 -26.60
C GLN A 525 13.04 -27.14 -27.43
N MET A 526 14.30 -27.11 -27.90
CA MET A 526 14.88 -28.17 -28.68
C MET A 526 15.10 -29.48 -27.89
N PHE A 527 14.98 -29.39 -26.55
CA PHE A 527 15.06 -30.52 -25.61
C PHE A 527 13.81 -30.56 -24.71
N GLU A 528 13.60 -31.69 -24.05
CA GLU A 528 12.53 -31.83 -23.06
C GLU A 528 12.86 -31.04 -21.80
N VAL A 529 11.91 -30.20 -21.35
CA VAL A 529 12.02 -29.46 -20.10
C VAL A 529 11.17 -30.15 -19.04
N ALA A 530 11.81 -30.63 -17.97
CA ALA A 530 11.12 -31.16 -16.80
C ALA A 530 10.90 -30.03 -15.81
N ILE A 531 9.65 -29.80 -15.42
CA ILE A 531 9.25 -28.85 -14.39
C ILE A 531 8.90 -29.66 -13.15
N GLN A 532 9.53 -29.37 -12.03
CA GLN A 532 9.33 -30.14 -10.79
C GLN A 532 9.15 -29.18 -9.61
N ALA A 533 8.21 -29.50 -8.74
CA ALA A 533 8.10 -28.86 -7.44
C ALA A 533 8.65 -29.79 -6.37
N ALA A 534 9.53 -29.27 -5.50
CA ALA A 534 10.22 -30.05 -4.50
C ALA A 534 10.22 -29.38 -3.12
N ILE A 535 10.22 -30.18 -2.07
CA ILE A 535 10.46 -29.76 -0.69
C ILE A 535 11.77 -30.42 -0.26
N GLY A 536 12.84 -29.65 -0.15
CA GLY A 536 14.19 -30.17 0.00
C GLY A 536 14.54 -31.14 -1.14
N SER A 537 14.90 -32.37 -0.83
CA SER A 537 15.23 -33.39 -1.83
C SER A 537 14.00 -34.14 -2.40
N LYS A 538 12.79 -33.95 -1.82
CA LYS A 538 11.60 -34.70 -2.23
C LYS A 538 10.81 -33.95 -3.30
N ILE A 539 10.70 -34.51 -4.49
CA ILE A 539 9.83 -34.04 -5.57
C ILE A 539 8.39 -34.41 -5.22
N ILE A 540 7.50 -33.39 -5.16
CA ILE A 540 6.08 -33.56 -4.83
C ILE A 540 5.16 -33.43 -6.05
N ALA A 541 5.57 -32.68 -7.07
CA ALA A 541 4.83 -32.57 -8.33
C ALA A 541 5.79 -32.51 -9.51
N ARG A 542 5.33 -32.96 -10.68
CA ARG A 542 6.14 -32.96 -11.91
C ARG A 542 5.26 -32.78 -13.13
N GLU A 543 5.70 -31.92 -14.03
CA GLU A 543 5.19 -31.74 -15.39
C GLU A 543 6.34 -31.80 -16.40
N SER A 544 6.06 -31.98 -17.68
CA SER A 544 7.11 -31.93 -18.69
C SER A 544 6.63 -31.28 -19.99
N ILE A 545 7.53 -30.51 -20.60
CA ILE A 545 7.33 -29.87 -21.89
C ILE A 545 8.10 -30.68 -22.93
N SER A 546 7.39 -31.24 -23.89
CA SER A 546 8.00 -32.06 -24.96
C SER A 546 8.90 -31.21 -25.84
N ALA A 547 10.07 -31.75 -26.20
CA ALA A 547 10.99 -31.10 -27.13
C ALA A 547 10.34 -30.83 -28.49
N MET A 548 10.72 -29.74 -29.14
CA MET A 548 10.38 -29.50 -30.54
C MET A 548 10.93 -30.64 -31.38
N ARG A 549 10.08 -31.24 -32.24
CA ARG A 549 10.45 -32.31 -33.15
C ARG A 549 10.72 -31.73 -34.53
N LYS A 550 11.97 -31.78 -34.96
CA LYS A 550 12.32 -31.56 -36.35
C LYS A 550 12.10 -32.89 -37.09
N ASN A 551 11.32 -32.89 -38.14
CA ASN A 551 11.08 -34.11 -38.93
C ASN A 551 12.35 -34.46 -39.75
N VAL A 552 13.30 -35.16 -39.09
CA VAL A 552 14.55 -35.59 -39.73
C VAL A 552 14.36 -36.68 -40.78
N LEU A 553 13.15 -37.29 -40.82
CA LEU A 553 12.78 -38.33 -41.76
C LEU A 553 12.14 -37.79 -43.04
N ALA A 554 11.77 -36.53 -43.11
CA ALA A 554 11.09 -35.91 -44.26
C ALA A 554 11.88 -36.02 -45.58
N LYS A 555 13.21 -36.13 -45.50
CA LYS A 555 14.09 -36.31 -46.67
C LYS A 555 14.49 -37.77 -46.91
N CYS A 556 13.94 -38.75 -46.19
CA CYS A 556 14.22 -40.18 -46.38
C CYS A 556 13.18 -40.78 -47.31
N TYR A 557 13.46 -40.76 -48.62
CA TYR A 557 12.69 -41.51 -49.63
C TYR A 557 13.16 -42.96 -49.61
N GLY A 558 12.20 -43.92 -49.48
CA GLY A 558 12.44 -45.36 -49.54
C GLY A 558 12.52 -46.06 -48.16
N GLY A 559 12.41 -47.38 -48.19
CA GLY A 559 12.21 -48.27 -47.02
C GLY A 559 13.44 -48.56 -46.16
N ASP A 560 14.53 -47.76 -46.21
CA ASP A 560 15.74 -48.00 -45.41
C ASP A 560 15.50 -47.72 -43.93
N ILE A 561 15.08 -48.78 -43.24
CA ILE A 561 14.78 -48.77 -41.80
C ILE A 561 16.05 -48.46 -40.97
N SER A 562 17.22 -48.95 -41.41
CA SER A 562 18.48 -48.78 -40.71
C SER A 562 18.92 -47.30 -40.67
N ARG A 563 18.77 -46.60 -41.80
CA ARG A 563 19.06 -45.17 -41.92
C ARG A 563 18.10 -44.31 -41.10
N LYS A 564 16.80 -44.65 -41.11
CA LYS A 564 15.80 -43.98 -40.29
C LYS A 564 16.11 -44.11 -38.80
N ARG A 565 16.49 -45.31 -38.36
CA ARG A 565 16.87 -45.59 -36.96
C ARG A 565 18.11 -44.82 -36.54
N LYS A 566 19.17 -44.78 -37.34
CA LYS A 566 20.40 -44.00 -37.09
C LYS A 566 20.12 -42.50 -37.00
N LEU A 567 19.26 -41.95 -37.85
CA LEU A 567 18.89 -40.52 -37.79
C LEU A 567 18.12 -40.18 -36.54
N LEU A 568 17.22 -41.03 -36.10
CA LEU A 568 16.46 -40.88 -34.85
C LEU A 568 17.39 -40.98 -33.62
N GLU A 569 18.35 -41.92 -33.62
CA GLU A 569 19.37 -42.06 -32.57
C GLU A 569 20.26 -40.82 -32.47
N LYS A 570 20.79 -40.32 -33.61
CA LYS A 570 21.55 -39.06 -33.64
C LYS A 570 20.76 -37.86 -33.14
N GLN A 571 19.45 -37.80 -33.49
CA GLN A 571 18.56 -36.74 -32.98
C GLN A 571 18.39 -36.85 -31.46
N LYS A 572 18.23 -38.09 -30.95
CA LYS A 572 18.11 -38.35 -29.51
C LYS A 572 19.40 -37.95 -28.75
N GLU A 573 20.57 -38.33 -29.28
CA GLU A 573 21.87 -37.93 -28.69
C GLU A 573 22.09 -36.41 -28.74
N GLY A 574 21.78 -35.78 -29.89
CA GLY A 574 21.86 -34.33 -30.03
C GLY A 574 20.99 -33.60 -29.01
N LYS A 575 19.77 -34.04 -28.78
CA LYS A 575 18.86 -33.50 -27.76
C LYS A 575 19.39 -33.72 -26.34
N LYS A 576 20.01 -34.90 -26.07
CA LYS A 576 20.63 -35.16 -24.76
C LYS A 576 21.80 -34.23 -24.49
N ARG A 577 22.67 -33.94 -25.49
CA ARG A 577 23.75 -32.96 -25.38
C ARG A 577 23.21 -31.55 -25.20
N MET A 578 22.20 -31.14 -25.96
CA MET A 578 21.57 -29.80 -25.80
C MET A 578 20.95 -29.63 -24.43
N LYS A 579 20.37 -30.66 -23.83
CA LYS A 579 19.83 -30.62 -22.46
C LYS A 579 20.94 -30.39 -21.40
N GLN A 580 22.16 -30.86 -21.65
CA GLN A 580 23.31 -30.69 -20.73
C GLN A 580 23.95 -29.30 -20.80
N VAL A 581 23.75 -28.56 -21.89
CA VAL A 581 24.42 -27.27 -22.16
C VAL A 581 23.44 -26.10 -22.24
N GLY A 582 22.17 -26.37 -22.60
CA GLY A 582 21.17 -25.33 -22.80
C GLY A 582 20.48 -24.92 -21.51
N ARG A 583 20.51 -23.62 -21.19
CA ARG A 583 19.66 -23.04 -20.16
C ARG A 583 18.23 -22.94 -20.69
N VAL A 584 17.25 -23.11 -19.79
CA VAL A 584 15.83 -22.96 -20.12
C VAL A 584 15.51 -21.46 -20.10
N GLU A 585 15.06 -20.92 -21.22
CA GLU A 585 14.53 -19.56 -21.26
C GLU A 585 13.16 -19.54 -20.55
N ILE A 586 13.05 -18.73 -19.51
CA ILE A 586 11.82 -18.53 -18.76
C ILE A 586 11.29 -17.16 -19.20
N PRO A 587 10.11 -17.09 -19.85
CA PRO A 587 9.51 -15.82 -20.21
C PRO A 587 9.05 -15.04 -18.96
N GLN A 588 8.99 -13.73 -19.07
CA GLN A 588 8.57 -12.85 -17.97
C GLN A 588 7.18 -13.22 -17.42
N GLU A 589 6.27 -13.61 -18.32
CA GLU A 589 4.92 -14.05 -17.97
C GLU A 589 4.90 -15.26 -17.03
N ALA A 590 5.96 -16.08 -17.03
CA ALA A 590 6.07 -17.22 -16.13
C ALA A 590 6.30 -16.81 -14.67
N PHE A 591 7.00 -15.70 -14.43
CA PHE A 591 7.17 -15.13 -13.09
C PHE A 591 5.88 -14.44 -12.60
N LEU A 592 5.21 -13.71 -13.49
CA LEU A 592 3.91 -13.09 -13.21
C LEU A 592 2.79 -14.11 -12.99
N ALA A 593 2.89 -15.29 -13.64
CA ALA A 593 1.90 -16.34 -13.50
C ALA A 593 1.75 -16.93 -12.10
N VAL A 594 2.79 -16.81 -11.28
CA VAL A 594 2.72 -17.21 -9.87
C VAL A 594 1.84 -16.25 -9.07
N LEU A 595 1.80 -14.97 -9.47
CA LEU A 595 0.95 -13.94 -8.87
C LEU A 595 -0.53 -14.13 -9.20
N SER A 596 -0.81 -14.65 -10.41
CA SER A 596 -2.17 -14.87 -10.93
C SER A 596 -2.54 -16.35 -10.93
N MET A 597 -2.34 -17.08 -9.84
CA MET A 597 -2.77 -18.47 -9.69
C MET A 597 -4.29 -18.54 -9.47
N GLU A 598 -5.07 -18.08 -10.45
CA GLU A 598 -6.50 -18.32 -10.51
C GLU A 598 -6.79 -19.82 -10.77
N GLU A 599 -7.96 -20.27 -10.31
CA GLU A 599 -8.46 -21.62 -10.49
C GLU A 599 -8.64 -22.03 -11.95
#